data_3d8900d91c5f5e00b0d27573ca0493c7
#
_entry.id   3d8900d91c5f5e00b0d27573ca0493c7
#
_cell.length_a   1.000
_cell.length_b   1.000
_cell.length_c   1.000
_cell.angle_alpha   90.00
_cell.angle_beta   90.00
_cell.angle_gamma   90.00
#
_symmetry.space_group_name_H-M   'P 1'
#
loop_
_entity.id
_entity.type
_entity.pdbx_description
1 polymer ?
#
loop_
_entity_poly.entity_id
_entity_poly.type
_entity_poly.pdbx_seq_one_letter_code
_entity_poly.pdbx_strand_id
1 'polypeptide(L)'
;LNRLIREDNKTFGKTWLYSYDNKGNILCKRETAFTLKENVEESEFESVQYEYDGDNLLAYGTEACEYDAIGNPKTYRGKSVSWSNGRQMVSYNTTAFTYDGLGRRLSKGTINYTYDGNNRIIKQSNGLEFIYDNSGVAGIVYNGTTYVYRKDGQGNICALIDSNGNVVVQYKYDAWGNHAALYLNKVNDK
;
A
#
# COMPACT_ATOMS: atom_id res chain seq x y z
N LEU A 1 -18.94 17.89 -0.82
CA LEU A 1 -17.62 17.34 -1.11
C LEU A 1 -17.75 15.83 -1.26
N ASN A 2 -17.20 15.27 -2.35
CA ASN A 2 -17.23 13.82 -2.62
C ASN A 2 -16.20 13.10 -1.73
N ARG A 3 -16.61 12.75 -0.51
CA ARG A 3 -15.79 11.98 0.44
C ARG A 3 -16.40 10.59 0.61
N LEU A 4 -15.56 9.58 0.70
CA LEU A 4 -15.99 8.21 0.97
C LEU A 4 -16.46 8.10 2.43
N ILE A 5 -17.77 7.93 2.65
CA ILE A 5 -18.34 7.78 3.99
C ILE A 5 -18.57 6.31 4.37
N ARG A 6 -18.68 5.42 3.36
CA ARG A 6 -18.91 3.99 3.57
C ARG A 6 -18.30 3.18 2.43
N GLU A 7 -17.69 2.06 2.77
CA GLU A 7 -17.26 1.01 1.86
C GLU A 7 -17.73 -0.35 2.35
N ASP A 8 -18.49 -1.08 1.51
CA ASP A 8 -18.88 -2.47 1.75
C ASP A 8 -18.03 -3.36 0.85
N ASN A 9 -17.02 -4.01 1.42
CA ASN A 9 -16.05 -4.79 0.65
C ASN A 9 -16.13 -6.28 1.00
N LYS A 10 -16.83 -7.03 0.14
CA LYS A 10 -17.02 -8.46 0.30
C LYS A 10 -15.70 -9.25 0.25
N THR A 11 -14.73 -8.80 -0.54
CA THR A 11 -13.43 -9.47 -0.67
C THR A 11 -12.63 -9.44 0.63
N PHE A 12 -12.67 -8.31 1.33
CA PHE A 12 -12.03 -8.17 2.64
C PHE A 12 -12.93 -8.67 3.79
N GLY A 13 -14.19 -9.00 3.51
CA GLY A 13 -15.16 -9.41 4.54
C GLY A 13 -15.51 -8.29 5.51
N LYS A 14 -15.40 -7.03 5.09
CA LYS A 14 -15.50 -5.85 5.95
C LYS A 14 -16.43 -4.80 5.36
N THR A 15 -17.07 -4.07 6.27
CA THR A 15 -17.73 -2.78 6.01
C THR A 15 -17.02 -1.72 6.84
N TRP A 16 -16.64 -0.62 6.20
CA TRP A 16 -16.01 0.53 6.85
C TRP A 16 -16.87 1.77 6.72
N LEU A 17 -16.91 2.56 7.80
CA LEU A 17 -17.51 3.88 7.85
C LEU A 17 -16.44 4.92 8.20
N TYR A 18 -16.53 6.09 7.57
CA TYR A 18 -15.57 7.17 7.76
C TYR A 18 -16.29 8.46 8.13
N SER A 19 -15.74 9.21 9.07
CA SER A 19 -16.13 10.58 9.35
C SER A 19 -14.96 11.52 9.15
N TYR A 20 -15.25 12.78 8.83
CA TYR A 20 -14.25 13.76 8.43
C TYR A 20 -14.50 15.10 9.11
N ASP A 21 -13.41 15.87 9.30
CA ASP A 21 -13.51 17.27 9.62
C ASP A 21 -13.88 18.12 8.38
N ASN A 22 -14.01 19.42 8.56
CA ASN A 22 -14.33 20.35 7.46
C ASN A 22 -13.20 20.46 6.43
N LYS A 23 -11.95 20.18 6.80
CA LYS A 23 -10.78 20.21 5.92
C LYS A 23 -10.65 18.93 5.09
N GLY A 24 -11.24 17.82 5.52
CA GLY A 24 -11.19 16.52 4.85
C GLY A 24 -10.30 15.50 5.54
N ASN A 25 -9.79 15.81 6.72
CA ASN A 25 -9.07 14.85 7.54
C ASN A 25 -10.04 13.81 8.09
N ILE A 26 -9.66 12.53 8.08
CA ILE A 26 -10.45 11.45 8.68
C ILE A 26 -10.41 11.61 10.20
N LEU A 27 -11.57 11.82 10.83
CA LEU A 27 -11.69 11.88 12.29
C LEU A 27 -11.88 10.51 12.93
N CYS A 28 -12.61 9.63 12.25
CA CYS A 28 -12.86 8.30 12.74
C CYS A 28 -13.01 7.31 11.58
N LYS A 29 -12.39 6.15 11.71
CA LYS A 29 -12.65 4.96 10.90
C LYS A 29 -13.31 3.92 11.80
N ARG A 30 -14.48 3.43 11.40
CA ARG A 30 -15.19 2.33 12.06
C ARG A 30 -15.20 1.12 11.15
N GLU A 31 -15.02 -0.06 11.71
CA GLU A 31 -14.95 -1.32 10.98
C GLU A 31 -15.88 -2.36 11.60
N THR A 32 -16.63 -3.09 10.78
CA THR A 32 -17.40 -4.26 11.18
C THR A 32 -17.28 -5.38 10.14
N ALA A 33 -17.82 -6.55 10.43
CA ALA A 33 -17.98 -7.62 9.45
C ALA A 33 -18.80 -7.13 8.25
N PHE A 34 -18.52 -7.69 7.06
CA PHE A 34 -19.22 -7.31 5.84
C PHE A 34 -20.74 -7.34 6.00
N THR A 35 -21.39 -6.23 5.73
CA THR A 35 -22.85 -6.11 5.78
C THR A 35 -23.34 -5.06 4.78
N LEU A 36 -24.53 -5.31 4.20
CA LEU A 36 -25.25 -4.34 3.36
C LEU A 36 -26.39 -3.64 4.13
N LYS A 37 -26.54 -3.91 5.44
CA LYS A 37 -27.53 -3.21 6.27
C LYS A 37 -27.20 -1.73 6.31
N GLU A 38 -28.20 -0.86 6.13
CA GLU A 38 -28.02 0.59 6.25
C GLU A 38 -27.71 0.99 7.70
N ASN A 39 -28.43 0.42 8.64
CA ASN A 39 -28.23 0.64 10.07
C ASN A 39 -27.53 -0.56 10.69
N VAL A 40 -26.36 -0.34 11.23
CA VAL A 40 -25.56 -1.29 12.00
C VAL A 40 -25.45 -0.74 13.42
N GLU A 41 -25.65 -1.59 14.42
CA GLU A 41 -25.57 -1.19 15.82
C GLU A 41 -24.15 -0.71 16.14
N GLU A 42 -24.04 0.38 16.93
CA GLU A 42 -22.75 0.99 17.27
C GLU A 42 -21.81 0.00 17.99
N SER A 43 -22.37 -0.93 18.76
CA SER A 43 -21.63 -1.99 19.45
C SER A 43 -20.98 -3.03 18.52
N GLU A 44 -21.37 -3.09 17.23
CA GLU A 44 -20.80 -4.00 16.24
C GLU A 44 -19.53 -3.44 15.59
N PHE A 45 -19.17 -2.18 15.89
CA PHE A 45 -18.02 -1.52 15.28
C PHE A 45 -16.78 -1.53 16.17
N GLU A 46 -15.63 -1.85 15.57
CA GLU A 46 -14.32 -1.45 16.06
C GLU A 46 -14.00 -0.06 15.51
N SER A 47 -13.56 0.85 16.37
CA SER A 47 -13.35 2.25 16.00
C SER A 47 -11.91 2.68 16.22
N VAL A 48 -11.35 3.43 15.27
CA VAL A 48 -10.06 4.10 15.39
C VAL A 48 -10.29 5.59 15.22
N GLN A 49 -9.95 6.36 16.25
CA GLN A 49 -10.00 7.82 16.25
C GLN A 49 -8.67 8.38 15.71
N TYR A 50 -8.73 9.52 15.06
CA TYR A 50 -7.59 10.27 14.55
C TYR A 50 -7.60 11.65 15.20
N GLU A 51 -6.47 12.07 15.74
CA GLU A 51 -6.29 13.39 16.33
C GLU A 51 -5.30 14.22 15.51
N TYR A 52 -5.59 15.51 15.37
CA TYR A 52 -4.77 16.41 14.55
C TYR A 52 -4.43 17.70 15.28
N ASP A 53 -3.25 18.25 14.97
CA ASP A 53 -2.91 19.65 15.18
C ASP A 53 -2.72 20.30 13.81
N GLY A 54 -3.66 21.17 13.44
CA GLY A 54 -3.76 21.68 12.07
C GLY A 54 -3.99 20.56 11.07
N ASP A 55 -2.99 20.25 10.25
CA ASP A 55 -3.02 19.17 9.26
C ASP A 55 -2.05 18.02 9.64
N ASN A 56 -1.37 18.12 10.79
CA ASN A 56 -0.48 17.09 11.30
C ASN A 56 -1.28 16.06 12.12
N LEU A 57 -1.17 14.79 11.78
CA LEU A 57 -1.74 13.70 12.56
C LEU A 57 -0.98 13.55 13.88
N LEU A 58 -1.63 13.79 15.02
CA LEU A 58 -1.04 13.62 16.34
C LEU A 58 -1.20 12.23 16.90
N ALA A 59 -2.33 11.58 16.60
CA ALA A 59 -2.59 10.22 17.06
C ALA A 59 -3.44 9.42 16.07
N TYR A 60 -3.19 8.12 16.04
CA TYR A 60 -3.96 7.09 15.35
C TYR A 60 -4.39 6.05 16.38
N GLY A 61 -5.62 6.09 16.83
CA GLY A 61 -6.07 5.34 17.99
C GLY A 61 -5.27 5.72 19.24
N THR A 62 -4.60 4.77 19.85
CA THR A 62 -3.75 4.98 21.02
C THR A 62 -2.28 5.29 20.68
N GLU A 63 -1.93 5.30 19.39
CA GLU A 63 -0.55 5.46 18.94
C GLU A 63 -0.26 6.91 18.56
N ALA A 64 0.66 7.57 19.30
CA ALA A 64 1.10 8.93 19.03
C ALA A 64 1.96 9.01 17.77
N CYS A 65 1.83 10.13 17.04
CA CYS A 65 2.69 10.52 15.94
C CYS A 65 3.54 11.71 16.38
N GLU A 66 4.86 11.55 16.38
CA GLU A 66 5.79 12.61 16.68
C GLU A 66 6.51 13.08 15.42
N TYR A 67 6.90 14.36 15.38
CA TYR A 67 7.55 14.97 14.23
C TYR A 67 8.88 15.63 14.62
N ASP A 68 9.79 15.74 13.67
CA ASP A 68 10.97 16.58 13.80
C ASP A 68 10.65 18.04 13.47
N ALA A 69 11.66 18.94 13.62
CA ALA A 69 11.48 20.37 13.43
C ALA A 69 11.08 20.78 12.00
N ILE A 70 11.23 19.92 11.00
CA ILE A 70 10.87 20.18 9.60
C ILE A 70 9.64 19.38 9.16
N GLY A 71 8.94 18.73 10.12
CA GLY A 71 7.69 18.05 9.90
C GLY A 71 7.81 16.61 9.38
N ASN A 72 8.97 15.97 9.51
CA ASN A 72 9.05 14.53 9.23
C ASN A 72 8.57 13.73 10.44
N PRO A 73 7.74 12.68 10.26
CA PRO A 73 7.34 11.83 11.37
C PRO A 73 8.52 11.03 11.92
N LYS A 74 8.75 11.12 13.24
CA LYS A 74 9.71 10.28 13.99
C LYS A 74 9.05 8.96 14.43
N THR A 75 7.74 9.02 14.67
CA THR A 75 6.91 7.86 14.92
C THR A 75 5.69 7.91 14.03
N TYR A 76 5.26 6.76 13.54
CA TYR A 76 4.04 6.63 12.73
C TYR A 76 3.43 5.27 12.99
N ARG A 77 2.19 5.24 13.52
CA ARG A 77 1.45 4.03 13.84
C ARG A 77 2.29 3.04 14.69
N GLY A 78 2.88 3.56 15.77
CA GLY A 78 3.72 2.79 16.71
C GLY A 78 5.08 2.33 16.16
N LYS A 79 5.49 2.82 14.97
CA LYS A 79 6.78 2.45 14.35
C LYS A 79 7.70 3.65 14.30
N SER A 80 8.99 3.45 14.66
CA SER A 80 10.01 4.48 14.55
C SER A 80 10.37 4.75 13.08
N VAL A 81 10.62 6.01 12.75
CA VAL A 81 11.05 6.47 11.43
C VAL A 81 12.29 7.35 11.60
N SER A 82 13.29 7.13 10.75
CA SER A 82 14.50 7.97 10.74
C SER A 82 14.72 8.58 9.36
N TRP A 83 15.27 9.79 9.35
CA TRP A 83 15.44 10.61 8.17
C TRP A 83 16.87 11.11 8.02
N SER A 84 17.31 11.35 6.79
CA SER A 84 18.55 12.04 6.44
C SER A 84 18.31 12.99 5.28
N ASN A 85 19.28 13.86 4.98
CA ASN A 85 19.22 14.80 3.88
C ASN A 85 17.87 15.54 3.79
N GLY A 86 17.35 15.97 4.96
CA GLY A 86 16.07 16.62 5.12
C GLY A 86 14.89 15.64 5.13
N ARG A 87 14.45 15.12 3.98
CA ARG A 87 13.24 14.32 3.85
C ARG A 87 13.47 12.92 3.25
N GLN A 88 14.68 12.40 3.33
CA GLN A 88 15.02 11.07 2.84
C GLN A 88 14.89 10.05 3.97
N MET A 89 13.89 9.17 3.90
CA MET A 89 13.66 8.14 4.92
C MET A 89 14.76 7.08 4.87
N VAL A 90 15.56 6.95 5.93
CA VAL A 90 16.63 5.95 6.01
C VAL A 90 16.26 4.72 6.82
N SER A 91 15.22 4.79 7.65
CA SER A 91 14.63 3.60 8.27
C SER A 91 13.13 3.76 8.54
N TYR A 92 12.42 2.64 8.51
CA TYR A 92 11.07 2.49 9.04
C TYR A 92 11.02 1.21 9.87
N ASN A 93 10.81 1.37 11.19
CA ASN A 93 10.97 0.29 12.16
C ASN A 93 12.35 -0.36 12.02
N THR A 94 12.41 -1.68 11.76
CA THR A 94 13.64 -2.45 11.55
C THR A 94 14.14 -2.45 10.11
N THR A 95 13.39 -1.87 9.17
CA THR A 95 13.74 -1.86 7.75
C THR A 95 14.58 -0.64 7.42
N ALA A 96 15.82 -0.85 6.99
CA ALA A 96 16.71 0.22 6.51
C ALA A 96 16.52 0.49 5.00
N PHE A 97 16.80 1.71 4.58
CA PHE A 97 16.78 2.14 3.18
C PHE A 97 18.11 2.83 2.85
N THR A 98 18.64 2.56 1.66
CA THR A 98 19.81 3.27 1.11
C THR A 98 19.45 3.95 -0.21
N TYR A 99 20.22 4.98 -0.55
CA TYR A 99 19.95 5.82 -1.71
C TYR A 99 21.25 6.13 -2.45
N ASP A 100 21.14 6.43 -3.74
CA ASP A 100 22.25 6.98 -4.53
C ASP A 100 22.30 8.51 -4.43
N GLY A 101 23.31 9.11 -5.08
CA GLY A 101 23.49 10.56 -5.10
C GLY A 101 22.37 11.34 -5.83
N LEU A 102 21.50 10.66 -6.58
CA LEU A 102 20.32 11.23 -7.26
C LEU A 102 19.06 11.09 -6.40
N GLY A 103 19.15 10.49 -5.21
CA GLY A 103 18.00 10.25 -4.31
C GLY A 103 17.17 9.02 -4.68
N ARG A 104 17.61 8.17 -5.63
CA ARG A 104 16.91 6.92 -5.95
C ARG A 104 17.21 5.87 -4.88
N ARG A 105 16.19 5.13 -4.45
CA ARG A 105 16.37 4.10 -3.43
C ARG A 105 17.15 2.91 -3.98
N LEU A 106 18.35 2.66 -3.46
CA LEU A 106 19.18 1.51 -3.83
C LEU A 106 18.77 0.22 -3.12
N SER A 107 18.28 0.34 -1.86
CA SER A 107 17.83 -0.85 -1.13
C SER A 107 16.65 -0.59 -0.20
N LYS A 108 15.92 -1.68 0.12
CA LYS A 108 14.93 -1.78 1.19
C LYS A 108 15.22 -3.07 1.97
N GLY A 109 15.76 -2.94 3.19
CA GLY A 109 16.26 -4.08 3.94
C GLY A 109 17.32 -4.81 3.14
N THR A 110 17.11 -6.11 2.87
CA THR A 110 18.04 -6.96 2.10
C THR A 110 17.81 -6.91 0.58
N ILE A 111 16.76 -6.23 0.12
CA ILE A 111 16.43 -6.17 -1.31
C ILE A 111 17.11 -4.97 -1.94
N ASN A 112 17.93 -5.22 -2.96
CA ASN A 112 18.57 -4.20 -3.78
C ASN A 112 17.81 -3.98 -5.10
N TYR A 113 17.82 -2.74 -5.60
CA TYR A 113 17.15 -2.32 -6.82
C TYR A 113 18.14 -1.98 -7.92
N THR A 114 17.85 -2.39 -9.14
CA THR A 114 18.55 -1.96 -10.37
C THR A 114 17.61 -1.10 -11.19
N TYR A 115 18.12 0.00 -11.72
CA TYR A 115 17.38 0.98 -12.51
C TYR A 115 17.84 0.98 -13.97
N ASP A 116 16.92 1.29 -14.89
CA ASP A 116 17.25 1.63 -16.27
C ASP A 116 17.63 3.12 -16.43
N GLY A 117 17.95 3.52 -17.66
CA GLY A 117 18.28 4.91 -18.01
C GLY A 117 17.12 5.90 -17.82
N ASN A 118 15.89 5.42 -17.66
CA ASN A 118 14.69 6.22 -17.43
C ASN A 118 14.27 6.28 -15.96
N ASN A 119 15.15 5.86 -15.03
CA ASN A 119 14.91 5.79 -13.59
C ASN A 119 13.78 4.82 -13.17
N ARG A 120 13.48 3.80 -14.00
CA ARG A 120 12.53 2.74 -13.64
C ARG A 120 13.27 1.57 -13.02
N ILE A 121 12.71 0.98 -11.96
CA ILE A 121 13.25 -0.26 -11.36
C ILE A 121 13.03 -1.40 -12.35
N ILE A 122 14.10 -2.00 -12.85
CA ILE A 122 14.04 -3.14 -13.77
C ILE A 122 14.31 -4.48 -13.09
N LYS A 123 14.95 -4.48 -11.91
CA LYS A 123 15.30 -5.70 -11.20
C LYS A 123 15.39 -5.49 -9.70
N GLN A 124 15.06 -6.55 -8.95
CA GLN A 124 15.29 -6.70 -7.52
C GLN A 124 16.19 -7.90 -7.25
N SER A 125 17.02 -7.82 -6.20
CA SER A 125 17.98 -8.89 -5.85
C SER A 125 17.32 -10.20 -5.40
N ASN A 126 16.01 -10.21 -5.13
CA ASN A 126 15.22 -11.40 -4.82
C ASN A 126 14.72 -12.18 -6.06
N GLY A 127 15.27 -11.87 -7.24
CA GLY A 127 14.93 -12.57 -8.49
C GLY A 127 13.75 -12.00 -9.27
N LEU A 128 13.15 -10.88 -8.81
CA LEU A 128 12.06 -10.22 -9.52
C LEU A 128 12.63 -9.24 -10.55
N GLU A 129 12.18 -9.34 -11.80
CA GLU A 129 12.48 -8.39 -12.88
C GLU A 129 11.18 -7.79 -13.42
N PHE A 130 11.20 -6.52 -13.85
CA PHE A 130 10.01 -5.81 -14.33
C PHE A 130 10.08 -5.62 -15.84
N ILE A 131 8.96 -5.87 -16.51
CA ILE A 131 8.76 -5.64 -17.93
C ILE A 131 7.93 -4.38 -18.10
N TYR A 132 8.38 -3.48 -18.98
CA TYR A 132 7.70 -2.23 -19.28
C TYR A 132 7.30 -2.16 -20.74
N ASP A 133 6.16 -1.52 -20.98
CA ASP A 133 5.71 -1.07 -22.31
C ASP A 133 5.45 0.44 -22.30
N ASN A 134 4.80 0.96 -23.34
CA ASN A 134 4.47 2.38 -23.45
C ASN A 134 3.42 2.85 -22.40
N SER A 135 2.67 1.93 -21.79
CA SER A 135 1.66 2.23 -20.76
C SER A 135 2.20 2.10 -19.33
N GLY A 136 3.49 1.78 -19.16
CA GLY A 136 4.14 1.58 -17.88
C GLY A 136 4.51 0.11 -17.63
N VAL A 137 4.43 -0.37 -16.37
CA VAL A 137 4.74 -1.76 -16.07
C VAL A 137 3.71 -2.70 -16.72
N ALA A 138 4.20 -3.66 -17.52
CA ALA A 138 3.40 -4.60 -18.29
C ALA A 138 3.44 -6.03 -17.74
N GLY A 139 4.48 -6.39 -16.99
CA GLY A 139 4.63 -7.72 -16.44
C GLY A 139 5.88 -7.86 -15.58
N ILE A 140 6.15 -9.11 -15.19
CA ILE A 140 7.33 -9.47 -14.42
C ILE A 140 7.94 -10.76 -14.94
N VAL A 141 9.24 -10.94 -14.67
CA VAL A 141 9.91 -12.24 -14.69
C VAL A 141 10.24 -12.59 -13.24
N TYR A 142 9.85 -13.77 -12.80
CA TYR A 142 10.20 -14.28 -11.49
C TYR A 142 10.70 -15.71 -11.60
N ASN A 143 11.90 -15.96 -11.10
CA ASN A 143 12.58 -17.25 -11.21
C ASN A 143 12.59 -17.83 -12.65
N GLY A 144 12.86 -16.96 -13.63
CA GLY A 144 12.91 -17.33 -15.05
C GLY A 144 11.55 -17.50 -15.73
N THR A 145 10.44 -17.36 -15.02
CA THR A 145 9.09 -17.47 -15.58
C THR A 145 8.51 -16.09 -15.81
N THR A 146 8.01 -15.84 -17.03
CA THR A 146 7.38 -14.58 -17.41
C THR A 146 5.90 -14.60 -17.10
N TYR A 147 5.42 -13.50 -16.51
CA TYR A 147 4.02 -13.24 -16.23
C TYR A 147 3.63 -11.86 -16.74
N VAL A 148 2.41 -11.73 -17.26
CA VAL A 148 1.87 -10.48 -17.80
C VAL A 148 0.81 -9.94 -16.84
N TYR A 149 0.80 -8.63 -16.64
CA TYR A 149 -0.25 -7.96 -15.88
C TYR A 149 -1.49 -7.73 -16.73
N ARG A 150 -2.64 -8.13 -16.21
CA ARG A 150 -3.94 -7.66 -16.68
C ARG A 150 -4.35 -6.46 -15.84
N LYS A 151 -4.68 -5.36 -16.51
CA LYS A 151 -5.15 -4.12 -15.89
C LYS A 151 -6.64 -3.94 -16.11
N ASP A 152 -7.30 -3.23 -15.21
CA ASP A 152 -8.67 -2.75 -15.39
C ASP A 152 -8.70 -1.46 -16.23
N GLY A 153 -9.90 -0.90 -16.44
CA GLY A 153 -10.08 0.33 -17.21
C GLY A 153 -9.49 1.60 -16.57
N GLN A 154 -9.08 1.52 -15.31
CA GLN A 154 -8.42 2.60 -14.58
C GLN A 154 -6.89 2.42 -14.52
N GLY A 155 -6.37 1.30 -15.07
CA GLY A 155 -4.95 0.98 -15.07
C GLY A 155 -4.49 0.20 -13.83
N ASN A 156 -5.37 -0.18 -12.91
CA ASN A 156 -5.02 -1.00 -11.75
C ASN A 156 -4.70 -2.42 -12.20
N ILE A 157 -3.64 -3.02 -11.63
CA ILE A 157 -3.28 -4.40 -11.90
C ILE A 157 -4.30 -5.31 -11.21
N CYS A 158 -5.13 -6.01 -11.98
CA CYS A 158 -6.18 -6.89 -11.45
C CYS A 158 -5.84 -8.39 -11.54
N ALA A 159 -4.84 -8.77 -12.32
CA ALA A 159 -4.38 -10.15 -12.39
C ALA A 159 -2.94 -10.28 -12.88
N LEU A 160 -2.34 -11.44 -12.56
CA LEU A 160 -1.09 -11.94 -13.12
C LEU A 160 -1.41 -13.18 -13.96
N ILE A 161 -0.93 -13.21 -15.21
CA ILE A 161 -1.25 -14.23 -16.21
C ILE A 161 0.03 -14.92 -16.63
N ASP A 162 0.01 -16.27 -16.68
CA ASP A 162 1.14 -17.08 -17.14
C ASP A 162 1.21 -17.13 -18.69
N SER A 163 2.24 -17.80 -19.23
CA SER A 163 2.45 -17.96 -20.68
C SER A 163 1.36 -18.78 -21.38
N ASN A 164 0.55 -19.55 -20.64
CA ASN A 164 -0.57 -20.33 -21.16
C ASN A 164 -1.90 -19.56 -21.15
N GLY A 165 -1.88 -18.30 -20.67
CA GLY A 165 -3.08 -17.48 -20.53
C GLY A 165 -3.89 -17.73 -19.25
N ASN A 166 -3.37 -18.52 -18.31
CA ASN A 166 -4.07 -18.78 -17.04
C ASN A 166 -3.82 -17.64 -16.06
N VAL A 167 -4.85 -17.28 -15.32
CA VAL A 167 -4.72 -16.35 -14.19
C VAL A 167 -4.10 -17.11 -13.01
N VAL A 168 -2.89 -16.70 -12.59
CA VAL A 168 -2.17 -17.30 -11.46
C VAL A 168 -2.37 -16.54 -10.16
N VAL A 169 -2.54 -15.22 -10.25
CA VAL A 169 -2.89 -14.35 -9.12
C VAL A 169 -3.99 -13.39 -9.55
N GLN A 170 -4.95 -13.18 -8.68
CA GLN A 170 -5.96 -12.13 -8.83
C GLN A 170 -5.79 -11.11 -7.71
N TYR A 171 -5.81 -9.82 -8.05
CA TYR A 171 -5.74 -8.71 -7.11
C TYR A 171 -7.11 -8.05 -6.95
N LYS A 172 -7.47 -7.76 -5.73
CA LYS A 172 -8.63 -6.96 -5.36
C LYS A 172 -8.16 -5.84 -4.44
N TYR A 173 -8.81 -4.70 -4.52
CA TYR A 173 -8.45 -3.50 -3.77
C TYR A 173 -9.62 -3.03 -2.92
N ASP A 174 -9.29 -2.41 -1.78
CA ASP A 174 -10.23 -1.53 -1.09
C ASP A 174 -10.19 -0.12 -1.72
N ALA A 175 -11.06 0.76 -1.28
CA ALA A 175 -11.15 2.12 -1.79
C ALA A 175 -9.88 2.97 -1.53
N TRP A 176 -8.99 2.54 -0.65
CA TRP A 176 -7.71 3.19 -0.31
C TRP A 176 -6.51 2.56 -1.03
N GLY A 177 -6.76 1.56 -1.89
CA GLY A 177 -5.73 0.88 -2.65
C GLY A 177 -5.00 -0.23 -1.88
N ASN A 178 -5.44 -0.57 -0.67
CA ASN A 178 -4.94 -1.79 -0.03
C ASN A 178 -5.39 -2.99 -0.83
N HIS A 179 -4.50 -3.94 -1.07
CA HIS A 179 -4.79 -5.07 -1.94
C HIS A 179 -4.85 -6.40 -1.17
N ALA A 180 -5.72 -7.29 -1.64
CA ALA A 180 -5.70 -8.71 -1.36
C ALA A 180 -5.24 -9.45 -2.62
N ALA A 181 -4.30 -10.39 -2.48
CA ALA A 181 -3.86 -11.28 -3.54
C ALA A 181 -4.48 -12.66 -3.33
N LEU A 182 -5.24 -13.13 -4.34
CA LEU A 182 -5.83 -14.46 -4.36
C LEU A 182 -5.00 -15.33 -5.32
N TYR A 183 -4.24 -16.27 -4.79
CA TYR A 183 -3.46 -17.23 -5.56
C TYR A 183 -4.40 -18.33 -6.06
N LEU A 184 -4.63 -18.41 -7.38
CA LEU A 184 -5.59 -19.34 -7.98
C LEU A 184 -4.96 -20.69 -8.32
N ASN A 185 -3.64 -20.73 -8.54
CA ASN A 185 -2.87 -21.95 -8.70
C ASN A 185 -1.73 -21.96 -7.70
N LYS A 186 -1.87 -22.69 -6.60
CA LYS A 186 -0.70 -23.09 -5.82
C LYS A 186 0.08 -24.06 -6.70
N VAL A 187 1.12 -23.59 -7.38
CA VAL A 187 2.18 -24.46 -7.85
C VAL A 187 2.72 -25.13 -6.57
N ASN A 188 2.57 -26.44 -6.49
CA ASN A 188 3.08 -27.22 -5.36
C ASN A 188 4.56 -26.91 -5.22
N ASP A 189 4.93 -26.12 -4.21
CA ASP A 189 6.28 -26.03 -3.73
C ASP A 189 6.65 -27.43 -3.20
N LYS A 190 7.45 -28.16 -3.98
CA LYS A 190 8.23 -29.30 -3.50
C LYS A 190 9.49 -28.81 -2.84
#